data_42dc046d7e7c396be7159f7f9d561120
#
_entry.id   42dc046d7e7c396be7159f7f9d561120
#
_cell.length_a   1.000
_cell.length_b   1.000
_cell.length_c   1.000
_cell.angle_alpha   90.00
_cell.angle_beta   90.00
_cell.angle_gamma   90.00
#
_symmetry.space_group_name_H-M   'P 1'
#
loop_
_entity.id
_entity.type
_entity.pdbx_description
1 polymer ?
#
loop_
_entity_poly.entity_id
_entity_poly.type
_entity_poly.pdbx_seq_one_letter_code
_entity_poly.pdbx_strand_id
1 'polypeptide(L)'
;MASAVRRRRTLFVAWLSVLAIAIAVMPASAKPSGSVDVQILGINDFHGNLEPPAGSSGRVGPGPGGTPVAVLAGGVEYLATHLHNLEATNPNNTVIVSAGDLIGASPLLSALFHDEPTIEAANAFGLDFNAVGNHEFDEGTVELARMQNGGCHPVDGCQDGDPFDGANFQFLSANVVSESNGKTLFPGYKIRSFGGAKVAFIGLTLEGTPLIVSPSGVAGYDFLDEAATVNALVPILQAKGAKTIVVLIHEGGVQSVLSDSTTINQCNGISGAIVDIMNHLDSEVDLVLSGHTHQPYKCNINGIPVSSAFSFGRLITDVDMTIDRASGEPTSITIDNKIVTRDVAKDPVETALIAKYNAIAAPLANKVIGQITADITRTQNAAGESALGDVIADAQLDQTNDPGFGDAVVAFMNPGGIRADLTYPSSPAGEGDGNVTYGESFTVQPFGNTLVTLTLTGAQIETLLEQQFAGCTLATARVLQVSAGFTYAWNPAGGVCDKVDPASIFLNGVVIDPSASYRVTVNNFLADGGDSFPLLTQGTNRLGGAVDTDAIQAYFATHSPVAPGPQNRITLAP
;
A
#
# COMPACT_ATOMS: atom_id res chain seq x y z
N MET A 1 -81.37 -19.14 -67.31
CA MET A 1 -80.59 -19.40 -68.53
C MET A 1 -79.35 -20.17 -68.10
N ALA A 2 -79.21 -21.35 -68.70
CA ALA A 2 -78.26 -22.39 -68.35
C ALA A 2 -76.84 -22.07 -68.76
N SER A 3 -75.86 -22.52 -68.00
CA SER A 3 -74.64 -22.99 -68.56
C SER A 3 -73.82 -23.87 -67.61
N ALA A 4 -73.55 -24.97 -68.10
CA ALA A 4 -72.88 -26.20 -67.75
C ALA A 4 -71.61 -26.17 -66.89
N VAL A 5 -71.61 -27.13 -65.97
CA VAL A 5 -70.51 -27.62 -65.15
C VAL A 5 -69.65 -28.56 -66.01
N ARG A 6 -68.35 -28.34 -66.04
CA ARG A 6 -67.35 -29.35 -66.50
C ARG A 6 -66.41 -29.69 -65.31
N ARG A 7 -66.55 -30.90 -64.77
CA ARG A 7 -65.64 -31.56 -63.89
C ARG A 7 -64.31 -31.91 -64.62
N ARG A 8 -63.17 -31.45 -64.06
CA ARG A 8 -61.87 -32.08 -64.39
C ARG A 8 -61.34 -32.73 -63.08
N ARG A 9 -61.08 -34.01 -63.20
CA ARG A 9 -60.37 -34.81 -62.19
C ARG A 9 -58.90 -34.48 -62.28
N THR A 10 -58.26 -34.05 -61.22
CA THR A 10 -56.79 -33.91 -61.12
C THR A 10 -56.30 -34.99 -60.15
N LEU A 11 -55.40 -35.84 -60.64
CA LEU A 11 -54.68 -36.87 -59.90
C LEU A 11 -53.68 -36.16 -58.94
N PHE A 12 -53.80 -36.50 -57.66
CA PHE A 12 -52.77 -36.15 -56.68
C PHE A 12 -51.64 -37.20 -56.74
N VAL A 13 -50.46 -36.80 -57.21
CA VAL A 13 -49.21 -37.56 -57.05
C VAL A 13 -48.57 -37.07 -55.74
N ALA A 14 -48.55 -37.94 -54.71
CA ALA A 14 -47.85 -37.69 -53.48
C ALA A 14 -46.34 -37.85 -53.69
N TRP A 15 -45.60 -36.74 -53.54
CA TRP A 15 -44.14 -36.76 -53.43
C TRP A 15 -43.78 -36.88 -51.97
N LEU A 16 -43.24 -38.02 -51.53
CA LEU A 16 -42.52 -38.15 -50.26
C LEU A 16 -41.16 -37.49 -50.39
N SER A 17 -41.03 -36.28 -49.83
CA SER A 17 -39.72 -35.64 -49.67
C SER A 17 -39.07 -36.21 -48.40
N VAL A 18 -38.07 -37.04 -48.54
CA VAL A 18 -37.16 -37.48 -47.49
C VAL A 18 -36.25 -36.31 -47.14
N LEU A 19 -36.51 -35.62 -46.04
CA LEU A 19 -35.64 -34.57 -45.50
C LEU A 19 -34.49 -35.23 -44.76
N ALA A 20 -33.33 -35.38 -45.43
CA ALA A 20 -32.07 -35.78 -44.82
C ALA A 20 -31.56 -34.62 -43.97
N ILE A 21 -31.71 -34.68 -42.64
CA ILE A 21 -31.06 -33.79 -41.72
C ILE A 21 -29.56 -34.14 -41.70
N ALA A 22 -28.76 -33.40 -42.44
CA ALA A 22 -27.31 -33.40 -42.30
C ALA A 22 -26.97 -32.71 -40.96
N ILE A 23 -26.74 -33.49 -39.92
CA ILE A 23 -26.11 -33.00 -38.67
C ILE A 23 -24.68 -32.64 -39.10
N ALA A 24 -24.43 -31.34 -39.28
CA ALA A 24 -23.07 -30.80 -39.39
C ALA A 24 -22.39 -31.01 -38.03
N VAL A 25 -21.64 -32.09 -37.89
CA VAL A 25 -20.69 -32.25 -36.82
C VAL A 25 -19.64 -31.15 -37.02
N MET A 26 -19.79 -30.01 -36.31
CA MET A 26 -18.71 -29.03 -36.22
C MET A 26 -17.52 -29.78 -35.66
N PRO A 27 -16.34 -29.73 -36.30
CA PRO A 27 -15.15 -30.30 -35.68
C PRO A 27 -14.94 -29.57 -34.38
N ALA A 28 -14.90 -30.30 -33.26
CA ALA A 28 -14.45 -29.78 -32.02
C ALA A 28 -13.06 -29.19 -32.30
N SER A 29 -12.90 -27.87 -32.09
CA SER A 29 -11.58 -27.24 -32.22
C SER A 29 -10.66 -28.02 -31.27
N ALA A 30 -9.67 -28.68 -31.85
CA ALA A 30 -8.65 -29.36 -31.07
C ALA A 30 -8.04 -28.30 -30.12
N LYS A 31 -8.01 -28.61 -28.83
CA LYS A 31 -7.31 -27.72 -27.86
C LYS A 31 -5.87 -27.55 -28.36
N PRO A 32 -5.28 -26.34 -28.25
CA PRO A 32 -3.87 -26.15 -28.60
C PRO A 32 -3.00 -27.15 -27.84
N SER A 33 -2.09 -27.83 -28.54
CA SER A 33 -1.13 -28.74 -27.91
C SER A 33 0.17 -27.99 -27.58
N GLY A 34 0.90 -28.46 -26.57
CA GLY A 34 2.15 -27.89 -26.08
C GLY A 34 1.97 -26.92 -24.91
N SER A 35 3.04 -26.27 -24.52
CA SER A 35 3.06 -25.30 -23.43
C SER A 35 3.23 -23.88 -23.91
N VAL A 36 3.02 -22.93 -23.02
CA VAL A 36 3.37 -21.52 -23.19
C VAL A 36 4.06 -21.03 -21.91
N ASP A 37 5.14 -20.30 -22.10
CA ASP A 37 5.83 -19.64 -21.00
C ASP A 37 5.27 -18.24 -20.85
N VAL A 38 4.86 -17.91 -19.61
CA VAL A 38 4.29 -16.62 -19.19
C VAL A 38 5.20 -16.04 -18.13
N GLN A 39 5.56 -14.78 -18.29
CA GLN A 39 6.30 -14.02 -17.28
C GLN A 39 5.36 -13.04 -16.59
N ILE A 40 5.43 -12.98 -15.25
CA ILE A 40 4.71 -12.01 -14.43
C ILE A 40 5.73 -11.21 -13.64
N LEU A 41 5.78 -9.91 -13.86
CA LEU A 41 6.65 -8.99 -13.14
C LEU A 41 5.80 -8.25 -12.11
N GLY A 42 6.02 -8.57 -10.83
CA GLY A 42 5.25 -8.01 -9.71
C GLY A 42 6.01 -6.92 -8.98
N ILE A 43 5.33 -5.83 -8.65
CA ILE A 43 5.74 -4.82 -7.68
C ILE A 43 4.67 -4.67 -6.61
N ASN A 44 4.96 -3.99 -5.52
CA ASN A 44 4.00 -3.61 -4.47
C ASN A 44 4.53 -2.43 -3.68
N ASP A 45 3.64 -1.73 -2.97
CA ASP A 45 3.99 -0.65 -2.03
C ASP A 45 4.97 0.37 -2.65
N PHE A 46 4.65 0.84 -3.85
CA PHE A 46 5.51 1.81 -4.55
C PHE A 46 5.43 3.20 -3.92
N HIS A 47 4.24 3.61 -3.45
CA HIS A 47 4.01 4.85 -2.73
C HIS A 47 4.64 6.06 -3.41
N GLY A 48 4.40 6.26 -4.68
CA GLY A 48 4.85 7.44 -5.39
C GLY A 48 6.36 7.73 -5.37
N ASN A 49 7.21 6.73 -5.09
CA ASN A 49 8.66 6.90 -5.00
C ASN A 49 9.30 7.02 -6.39
N LEU A 50 8.97 8.11 -7.08
CA LEU A 50 9.50 8.42 -8.41
C LEU A 50 11.02 8.61 -8.36
N GLU A 51 11.51 9.44 -7.45
CA GLU A 51 12.93 9.59 -7.20
C GLU A 51 13.48 8.44 -6.34
N PRO A 52 14.77 8.14 -6.43
CA PRO A 52 15.39 7.13 -5.60
C PRO A 52 15.20 7.43 -4.11
N PRO A 53 14.59 6.53 -3.32
CA PRO A 53 14.37 6.76 -1.90
C PRO A 53 15.69 7.04 -1.15
N ALA A 54 15.63 7.91 -0.14
CA ALA A 54 16.77 8.25 0.70
C ALA A 54 16.95 7.26 1.87
N GLY A 55 18.08 7.34 2.56
CA GLY A 55 18.34 6.61 3.81
C GLY A 55 18.17 5.10 3.71
N SER A 56 17.57 4.50 4.72
CA SER A 56 17.30 3.06 4.78
C SER A 56 16.28 2.61 3.74
N SER A 57 15.36 3.49 3.36
CA SER A 57 14.33 3.22 2.35
C SER A 57 14.89 3.06 0.93
N GLY A 58 16.09 3.58 0.65
CA GLY A 58 16.76 3.48 -0.65
C GLY A 58 17.76 2.32 -0.75
N ARG A 59 17.73 1.35 0.16
CA ARG A 59 18.72 0.27 0.23
C ARG A 59 18.08 -1.11 0.35
N VAL A 60 18.75 -2.10 -0.21
CA VAL A 60 18.53 -3.54 0.05
C VAL A 60 19.88 -4.11 0.49
N GLY A 61 19.94 -4.71 1.65
CA GLY A 61 21.21 -5.22 2.16
C GLY A 61 21.23 -6.75 2.24
N PRO A 62 22.43 -7.34 2.27
CA PRO A 62 23.67 -7.05 1.55
C PRO A 62 23.52 -7.21 0.04
N GLY A 63 24.45 -6.68 -0.76
CA GLY A 63 24.36 -6.60 -2.21
C GLY A 63 24.32 -7.94 -2.97
N PRO A 64 24.16 -7.91 -4.31
CA PRO A 64 24.14 -9.11 -5.15
C PRO A 64 25.37 -10.01 -4.91
N GLY A 65 25.15 -11.32 -4.81
CA GLY A 65 26.24 -12.27 -4.57
C GLY A 65 26.70 -12.40 -3.12
N GLY A 66 25.90 -11.91 -2.13
CA GLY A 66 26.19 -12.10 -0.70
C GLY A 66 27.29 -11.18 -0.15
N THR A 67 27.55 -10.04 -0.83
CA THR A 67 28.48 -9.02 -0.30
C THR A 67 27.85 -8.32 0.92
N PRO A 68 28.62 -8.01 1.98
CA PRO A 68 28.07 -7.44 3.21
C PRO A 68 27.65 -5.95 3.09
N VAL A 69 27.66 -5.38 1.89
CA VAL A 69 27.35 -3.97 1.65
C VAL A 69 25.91 -3.84 1.16
N ALA A 70 25.11 -3.02 1.82
CA ALA A 70 23.78 -2.66 1.35
C ALA A 70 23.83 -2.03 -0.05
N VAL A 71 22.98 -2.52 -0.96
CA VAL A 71 22.89 -2.03 -2.34
C VAL A 71 21.91 -0.89 -2.42
N LEU A 72 22.28 0.20 -3.06
CA LEU A 72 21.35 1.28 -3.41
C LEU A 72 20.33 0.74 -4.42
N ALA A 73 19.04 0.93 -4.14
CA ALA A 73 17.95 0.39 -4.94
C ALA A 73 16.76 1.35 -5.02
N GLY A 74 15.91 1.14 -6.03
CA GLY A 74 14.68 1.92 -6.24
C GLY A 74 14.90 3.23 -6.98
N GLY A 75 13.80 3.91 -7.26
CA GLY A 75 13.64 5.03 -8.17
C GLY A 75 13.08 4.57 -9.51
N VAL A 76 12.02 5.23 -10.00
CA VAL A 76 11.24 4.78 -11.17
C VAL A 76 12.08 4.68 -12.45
N GLU A 77 13.06 5.59 -12.62
CA GLU A 77 13.98 5.58 -13.77
C GLU A 77 14.76 4.26 -13.89
N TYR A 78 15.15 3.66 -12.75
CA TYR A 78 15.83 2.37 -12.69
C TYR A 78 14.84 1.21 -12.74
N LEU A 79 13.70 1.34 -12.05
CA LEU A 79 12.62 0.35 -12.05
C LEU A 79 12.14 0.08 -13.48
N ALA A 80 11.85 1.12 -14.25
CA ALA A 80 11.43 1.00 -15.65
C ALA A 80 12.48 0.28 -16.51
N THR A 81 13.76 0.64 -16.37
CA THR A 81 14.85 -0.05 -17.09
C THR A 81 14.94 -1.53 -16.72
N HIS A 82 14.82 -1.89 -15.44
CA HIS A 82 14.82 -3.29 -15.02
C HIS A 82 13.60 -4.04 -15.55
N LEU A 83 12.39 -3.44 -15.49
CA LEU A 83 11.16 -4.02 -16.03
C LEU A 83 11.29 -4.27 -17.54
N HIS A 84 11.71 -3.29 -18.32
CA HIS A 84 11.91 -3.44 -19.76
C HIS A 84 12.98 -4.50 -20.12
N ASN A 85 14.05 -4.60 -19.34
CA ASN A 85 15.08 -5.63 -19.54
C ASN A 85 14.52 -7.04 -19.27
N LEU A 86 13.71 -7.20 -18.24
CA LEU A 86 13.05 -8.48 -17.91
C LEU A 86 11.99 -8.81 -18.94
N GLU A 87 11.12 -7.87 -19.31
CA GLU A 87 10.10 -8.05 -20.37
C GLU A 87 10.73 -8.49 -21.70
N ALA A 88 11.90 -7.94 -22.04
CA ALA A 88 12.60 -8.32 -23.27
C ALA A 88 13.02 -9.80 -23.32
N THR A 89 13.00 -10.52 -22.20
CA THR A 89 13.27 -11.98 -22.16
C THR A 89 12.07 -12.80 -22.64
N ASN A 90 10.83 -12.28 -22.52
CA ASN A 90 9.59 -12.91 -22.98
C ASN A 90 8.57 -11.87 -23.51
N PRO A 91 8.89 -11.08 -24.54
CA PRO A 91 8.18 -9.85 -24.91
C PRO A 91 6.71 -10.02 -25.35
N ASN A 92 6.29 -11.25 -25.67
CA ASN A 92 4.92 -11.52 -26.13
C ASN A 92 4.00 -12.08 -25.03
N ASN A 93 4.57 -12.54 -23.92
CA ASN A 93 3.82 -13.20 -22.86
C ASN A 93 4.24 -12.69 -21.47
N THR A 94 4.68 -11.45 -21.36
CA THR A 94 4.92 -10.77 -20.09
C THR A 94 3.72 -9.93 -19.68
N VAL A 95 3.49 -9.82 -18.37
CA VAL A 95 2.53 -8.94 -17.75
C VAL A 95 3.17 -8.28 -16.53
N ILE A 96 2.98 -6.97 -16.37
CA ILE A 96 3.48 -6.20 -15.24
C ILE A 96 2.30 -5.90 -14.32
N VAL A 97 2.43 -6.24 -13.04
CA VAL A 97 1.35 -6.13 -12.06
C VAL A 97 1.82 -5.49 -10.76
N SER A 98 0.88 -4.88 -10.02
CA SER A 98 1.12 -4.36 -8.68
C SER A 98 0.15 -4.98 -7.68
N ALA A 99 0.64 -5.31 -6.48
CA ALA A 99 -0.16 -5.80 -5.37
C ALA A 99 -0.59 -4.67 -4.40
N GLY A 100 -0.87 -3.47 -4.93
CA GLY A 100 -1.43 -2.34 -4.20
C GLY A 100 -0.42 -1.37 -3.62
N ASP A 101 -0.95 -0.28 -3.04
CA ASP A 101 -0.19 0.87 -2.54
C ASP A 101 0.79 1.41 -3.58
N LEU A 102 0.29 1.54 -4.82
CA LEU A 102 1.01 2.21 -5.89
C LEU A 102 1.15 3.70 -5.59
N ILE A 103 0.08 4.27 -5.05
CA ILE A 103 -0.10 5.68 -4.67
C ILE A 103 -0.43 5.80 -3.17
N GLY A 104 -0.49 7.04 -2.69
CA GLY A 104 -0.77 7.40 -1.30
C GLY A 104 0.44 7.27 -0.38
N ALA A 105 0.48 8.03 0.71
CA ALA A 105 1.66 8.21 1.56
C ALA A 105 2.93 8.55 0.75
N SER A 106 2.76 9.23 -0.35
CA SER A 106 3.77 9.49 -1.39
C SER A 106 4.71 10.63 -1.02
N PRO A 107 5.97 10.64 -1.47
CA PRO A 107 6.83 11.82 -1.43
C PRO A 107 6.20 13.01 -2.16
N LEU A 108 6.61 14.23 -1.76
CA LEU A 108 6.02 15.48 -2.22
C LEU A 108 5.93 15.60 -3.75
N LEU A 109 6.92 15.07 -4.49
CA LEU A 109 6.93 15.14 -5.94
C LEU A 109 5.72 14.46 -6.60
N SER A 110 5.15 13.46 -5.95
CA SER A 110 3.92 12.79 -6.39
C SER A 110 2.70 13.38 -5.67
N ALA A 111 2.74 13.45 -4.34
CA ALA A 111 1.62 13.87 -3.52
C ALA A 111 1.14 15.31 -3.80
N LEU A 112 2.05 16.23 -4.17
CA LEU A 112 1.67 17.62 -4.52
C LEU A 112 0.70 17.68 -5.71
N PHE A 113 0.68 16.64 -6.53
CA PHE A 113 -0.16 16.52 -7.73
C PHE A 113 -1.18 15.38 -7.60
N HIS A 114 -1.60 15.06 -6.36
CA HIS A 114 -2.56 13.96 -6.09
C HIS A 114 -2.17 12.64 -6.74
N ASP A 115 -0.88 12.33 -6.74
CA ASP A 115 -0.28 11.12 -7.33
C ASP A 115 -0.45 10.93 -8.86
N GLU A 116 -0.90 11.95 -9.58
CA GLU A 116 -0.92 11.93 -11.06
C GLU A 116 0.43 11.52 -11.68
N PRO A 117 1.61 12.04 -11.20
CA PRO A 117 2.90 11.65 -11.75
C PRO A 117 3.22 10.17 -11.58
N THR A 118 2.73 9.55 -10.51
CA THR A 118 2.92 8.10 -10.28
C THR A 118 2.09 7.26 -11.25
N ILE A 119 0.85 7.68 -11.54
CA ILE A 119 0.02 7.00 -12.54
C ILE A 119 0.63 7.17 -13.94
N GLU A 120 1.13 8.37 -14.29
CA GLU A 120 1.81 8.61 -15.57
C GLU A 120 3.07 7.74 -15.72
N ALA A 121 3.88 7.61 -14.65
CA ALA A 121 5.03 6.72 -14.64
C ALA A 121 4.62 5.26 -14.79
N ALA A 122 3.59 4.81 -14.08
CA ALA A 122 3.07 3.45 -14.20
C ALA A 122 2.53 3.15 -15.62
N ASN A 123 1.92 4.14 -16.27
CA ASN A 123 1.54 4.06 -17.68
C ASN A 123 2.79 3.93 -18.59
N ALA A 124 3.86 4.66 -18.29
CA ALA A 124 5.08 4.71 -19.10
C ALA A 124 5.88 3.40 -19.02
N PHE A 125 6.06 2.82 -17.83
CA PHE A 125 6.72 1.52 -17.72
C PHE A 125 5.82 0.31 -18.05
N GLY A 126 4.54 0.53 -18.36
CA GLY A 126 3.65 -0.48 -18.93
C GLY A 126 2.97 -1.36 -17.89
N LEU A 127 2.56 -0.83 -16.75
CA LEU A 127 1.73 -1.56 -15.77
C LEU A 127 0.43 -2.04 -16.45
N ASP A 128 0.04 -3.30 -16.22
CA ASP A 128 -1.19 -3.90 -16.76
C ASP A 128 -2.34 -3.91 -15.75
N PHE A 129 -2.02 -4.27 -14.49
CA PHE A 129 -3.01 -4.38 -13.40
C PHE A 129 -2.43 -3.89 -12.08
N ASN A 130 -3.23 -3.15 -11.30
CA ASN A 130 -2.97 -2.81 -9.91
C ASN A 130 -4.09 -3.36 -9.02
N ALA A 131 -3.79 -4.19 -8.01
CA ALA A 131 -4.72 -4.40 -6.92
C ALA A 131 -4.83 -3.11 -6.10
N VAL A 132 -6.01 -2.80 -5.59
CA VAL A 132 -6.19 -1.62 -4.73
C VAL A 132 -5.65 -1.95 -3.33
N GLY A 133 -4.71 -1.16 -2.82
CA GLY A 133 -4.25 -1.22 -1.45
C GLY A 133 -5.05 -0.28 -0.53
N ASN A 134 -4.61 -0.12 0.71
CA ASN A 134 -5.27 0.79 1.64
C ASN A 134 -4.95 2.27 1.33
N HIS A 135 -3.74 2.57 0.89
CA HIS A 135 -3.34 3.94 0.60
C HIS A 135 -3.93 4.52 -0.69
N GLU A 136 -4.45 3.70 -1.59
CA GLU A 136 -5.29 4.18 -2.67
C GLU A 136 -6.57 4.89 -2.18
N PHE A 137 -6.94 4.71 -0.91
CA PHE A 137 -8.10 5.40 -0.29
C PHE A 137 -7.74 6.64 0.52
N ASP A 138 -6.48 7.08 0.57
CA ASP A 138 -6.05 8.23 1.38
C ASP A 138 -6.84 9.51 1.05
N GLU A 139 -7.09 9.76 -0.24
CA GLU A 139 -7.92 10.87 -0.72
C GLU A 139 -9.37 10.44 -1.04
N GLY A 140 -9.73 9.21 -0.71
CA GLY A 140 -11.08 8.66 -0.84
C GLY A 140 -11.41 8.07 -2.21
N THR A 141 -12.59 7.41 -2.26
CA THR A 141 -13.03 6.64 -3.43
C THR A 141 -13.30 7.49 -4.68
N VAL A 142 -13.63 8.77 -4.52
CA VAL A 142 -13.87 9.69 -5.66
C VAL A 142 -12.56 10.00 -6.35
N GLU A 143 -11.52 10.28 -5.57
CA GLU A 143 -10.18 10.55 -6.10
C GLU A 143 -9.57 9.28 -6.72
N LEU A 144 -9.71 8.15 -6.04
CA LEU A 144 -9.29 6.86 -6.61
C LEU A 144 -9.98 6.55 -7.95
N ALA A 145 -11.26 6.89 -8.10
CA ALA A 145 -11.95 6.78 -9.39
C ALA A 145 -11.39 7.75 -10.44
N ARG A 146 -10.92 8.95 -10.03
CA ARG A 146 -10.23 9.90 -10.91
C ARG A 146 -8.86 9.35 -11.35
N MET A 147 -8.13 8.69 -10.47
CA MET A 147 -6.87 8.02 -10.82
C MET A 147 -7.06 7.00 -11.96
N GLN A 148 -8.17 6.26 -11.96
CA GLN A 148 -8.48 5.35 -13.09
C GLN A 148 -8.93 6.08 -14.35
N ASN A 149 -9.79 7.11 -14.22
CA ASN A 149 -10.55 7.66 -15.35
C ASN A 149 -9.99 8.97 -15.89
N GLY A 150 -9.07 9.60 -15.17
CA GLY A 150 -8.51 10.89 -15.54
C GLY A 150 -9.40 12.09 -15.20
N GLY A 151 -8.97 13.24 -15.67
CA GLY A 151 -9.57 14.55 -15.43
C GLY A 151 -8.82 15.37 -14.38
N CYS A 152 -8.93 16.69 -14.45
CA CYS A 152 -8.30 17.58 -13.48
C CYS A 152 -8.92 17.41 -12.09
N HIS A 153 -8.11 17.58 -11.04
CA HIS A 153 -8.60 17.55 -9.67
C HIS A 153 -9.70 18.61 -9.45
N PRO A 154 -10.81 18.26 -8.77
CA PRO A 154 -12.00 19.14 -8.73
C PRO A 154 -11.78 20.45 -7.96
N VAL A 155 -10.79 20.52 -7.08
CA VAL A 155 -10.46 21.72 -6.29
C VAL A 155 -9.23 22.41 -6.87
N ASP A 156 -8.13 21.68 -7.09
CA ASP A 156 -6.83 22.26 -7.45
C ASP A 156 -6.61 22.38 -8.96
N GLY A 157 -7.51 21.81 -9.75
CA GLY A 157 -7.44 21.86 -11.21
C GLY A 157 -6.33 20.97 -11.79
N CYS A 158 -5.84 21.30 -12.97
CA CYS A 158 -4.71 20.66 -13.62
C CYS A 158 -3.43 21.41 -13.21
N GLN A 159 -2.74 20.94 -12.18
CA GLN A 159 -1.63 21.68 -11.56
C GLN A 159 -0.38 21.77 -12.44
N ASP A 160 -0.20 20.85 -13.37
CA ASP A 160 0.89 20.84 -14.35
C ASP A 160 0.52 21.54 -15.67
N GLY A 161 -0.74 21.96 -15.82
CA GLY A 161 -1.29 22.65 -16.98
C GLY A 161 -1.92 21.75 -18.04
N ASP A 162 -1.83 20.44 -17.90
CA ASP A 162 -2.45 19.46 -18.79
C ASP A 162 -3.59 18.69 -18.09
N PRO A 163 -4.68 18.31 -18.79
CA PRO A 163 -5.66 17.38 -18.24
C PRO A 163 -5.02 16.00 -18.00
N PHE A 164 -5.21 15.48 -16.79
CA PHE A 164 -4.73 14.15 -16.44
C PHE A 164 -5.48 13.05 -17.22
N ASP A 165 -4.77 12.17 -17.91
CA ASP A 165 -5.36 11.12 -18.75
C ASP A 165 -5.91 9.92 -17.96
N GLY A 166 -5.48 9.73 -16.70
CA GLY A 166 -5.80 8.57 -15.88
C GLY A 166 -4.93 7.34 -16.18
N ALA A 167 -5.25 6.24 -15.52
CA ALA A 167 -4.51 4.99 -15.65
C ALA A 167 -4.86 4.26 -16.97
N ASN A 168 -3.84 3.91 -17.75
CA ASN A 168 -3.97 3.01 -18.91
C ASN A 168 -4.12 1.54 -18.48
N PHE A 169 -3.66 1.21 -17.26
CA PHE A 169 -3.82 -0.09 -16.63
C PHE A 169 -5.16 -0.16 -15.88
N GLN A 170 -5.53 -1.37 -15.41
CA GLN A 170 -6.78 -1.58 -14.70
C GLN A 170 -6.55 -1.72 -13.21
N PHE A 171 -7.21 -0.90 -12.39
CA PHE A 171 -7.38 -1.18 -10.96
C PHE A 171 -8.32 -2.37 -10.77
N LEU A 172 -7.95 -3.29 -9.87
CA LEU A 172 -8.73 -4.49 -9.52
C LEU A 172 -9.06 -4.48 -8.03
N SER A 173 -10.34 -4.76 -7.70
CA SER A 173 -10.81 -4.76 -6.32
C SER A 173 -12.01 -5.70 -6.18
N ALA A 174 -11.76 -6.97 -5.82
CA ALA A 174 -12.80 -8.00 -5.77
C ALA A 174 -13.63 -7.95 -4.49
N ASN A 175 -13.02 -7.55 -3.38
CA ASN A 175 -13.62 -7.60 -2.05
C ASN A 175 -14.07 -6.24 -1.51
N VAL A 176 -13.88 -5.14 -2.24
CA VAL A 176 -14.42 -3.82 -1.86
C VAL A 176 -15.75 -3.62 -2.57
N VAL A 177 -16.84 -3.68 -1.85
CA VAL A 177 -18.20 -3.68 -2.40
C VAL A 177 -19.03 -2.51 -1.86
N SER A 178 -19.80 -1.89 -2.74
CA SER A 178 -20.71 -0.81 -2.34
C SER A 178 -21.86 -1.36 -1.48
N GLU A 179 -22.06 -0.80 -0.30
CA GLU A 179 -23.18 -1.10 0.60
C GLU A 179 -24.55 -0.89 -0.07
N SER A 180 -24.62 0.07 -1.02
CA SER A 180 -25.89 0.45 -1.65
C SER A 180 -26.38 -0.54 -2.71
N ASN A 181 -25.49 -1.30 -3.36
CA ASN A 181 -25.84 -2.13 -4.51
C ASN A 181 -25.05 -3.43 -4.66
N GLY A 182 -24.09 -3.70 -3.76
CA GLY A 182 -23.28 -4.92 -3.74
C GLY A 182 -22.32 -5.07 -4.93
N LYS A 183 -22.07 -4.01 -5.70
CA LYS A 183 -21.09 -4.04 -6.80
C LYS A 183 -19.71 -3.68 -6.28
N THR A 184 -18.70 -4.32 -6.84
CA THR A 184 -17.32 -3.99 -6.57
C THR A 184 -16.95 -2.58 -7.05
N LEU A 185 -16.06 -1.91 -6.34
CA LEU A 185 -15.58 -0.55 -6.68
C LEU A 185 -14.92 -0.54 -8.07
N PHE A 186 -14.03 -1.48 -8.33
CA PHE A 186 -13.45 -1.77 -9.64
C PHE A 186 -13.73 -3.22 -10.04
N PRO A 187 -13.44 -3.64 -11.28
CA PRO A 187 -13.53 -5.05 -11.66
C PRO A 187 -12.75 -5.93 -10.67
N GLY A 188 -13.37 -6.99 -10.16
CA GLY A 188 -12.72 -7.86 -9.18
C GLY A 188 -11.59 -8.70 -9.76
N TYR A 189 -11.59 -8.91 -11.08
CA TYR A 189 -10.58 -9.70 -11.78
C TYR A 189 -10.47 -9.33 -13.26
N LYS A 190 -9.34 -9.72 -13.87
CA LYS A 190 -9.13 -9.66 -15.32
C LYS A 190 -8.61 -11.00 -15.84
N ILE A 191 -9.08 -11.44 -16.99
CA ILE A 191 -8.55 -12.62 -17.68
C ILE A 191 -7.73 -12.14 -18.88
N ARG A 192 -6.46 -12.57 -18.95
CA ARG A 192 -5.54 -12.32 -20.07
C ARG A 192 -5.20 -13.64 -20.77
N SER A 193 -5.01 -13.61 -22.07
CA SER A 193 -4.66 -14.80 -22.84
C SER A 193 -3.23 -14.72 -23.34
N PHE A 194 -2.46 -15.75 -23.08
CA PHE A 194 -1.07 -15.91 -23.50
C PHE A 194 -0.94 -17.16 -24.36
N GLY A 195 -0.67 -16.98 -25.64
CA GLY A 195 -0.50 -18.09 -26.58
C GLY A 195 -1.63 -19.12 -26.58
N GLY A 196 -2.85 -18.73 -26.18
CA GLY A 196 -4.04 -19.58 -26.08
C GLY A 196 -4.36 -20.12 -24.68
N ALA A 197 -3.47 -20.02 -23.71
CA ALA A 197 -3.76 -20.22 -22.28
C ALA A 197 -4.39 -18.97 -21.67
N LYS A 198 -5.33 -19.14 -20.74
CA LYS A 198 -5.98 -18.04 -20.03
C LYS A 198 -5.51 -17.99 -18.59
N VAL A 199 -5.01 -16.85 -18.18
CA VAL A 199 -4.64 -16.54 -16.79
C VAL A 199 -5.61 -15.52 -16.23
N ALA A 200 -6.18 -15.79 -15.06
CA ALA A 200 -7.00 -14.85 -14.33
C ALA A 200 -6.17 -14.14 -13.26
N PHE A 201 -6.29 -12.83 -13.17
CA PHE A 201 -5.71 -11.98 -12.13
C PHE A 201 -6.85 -11.44 -11.27
N ILE A 202 -6.85 -11.73 -9.98
CA ILE A 202 -7.81 -11.24 -8.98
C ILE A 202 -7.12 -10.17 -8.16
N GLY A 203 -7.73 -9.00 -7.95
CA GLY A 203 -7.20 -7.97 -7.07
C GLY A 203 -7.97 -7.91 -5.75
N LEU A 204 -7.26 -7.79 -4.63
CA LEU A 204 -7.83 -7.73 -3.28
C LEU A 204 -7.17 -6.64 -2.44
N THR A 205 -7.99 -5.96 -1.66
CA THR A 205 -7.60 -5.02 -0.61
C THR A 205 -7.75 -5.71 0.75
N LEU A 206 -6.92 -5.41 1.73
CA LEU A 206 -7.07 -5.99 3.07
C LEU A 206 -8.43 -5.64 3.70
N GLU A 207 -9.07 -6.62 4.34
CA GLU A 207 -10.36 -6.44 5.03
C GLU A 207 -10.29 -5.34 6.10
N GLY A 208 -9.12 -5.22 6.75
CA GLY A 208 -8.86 -4.24 7.81
C GLY A 208 -8.74 -2.78 7.37
N THR A 209 -8.81 -2.46 6.08
CA THR A 209 -8.63 -1.10 5.54
C THR A 209 -9.43 -0.02 6.27
N PRO A 210 -10.73 -0.19 6.61
CA PRO A 210 -11.50 0.85 7.32
C PRO A 210 -10.94 1.25 8.69
N LEU A 211 -10.07 0.42 9.27
CA LEU A 211 -9.44 0.69 10.57
C LEU A 211 -8.13 1.47 10.47
N ILE A 212 -7.57 1.60 9.24
CA ILE A 212 -6.23 2.16 9.02
C ILE A 212 -6.19 3.29 7.97
N VAL A 213 -7.36 3.70 7.47
CA VAL A 213 -7.51 4.87 6.60
C VAL A 213 -8.56 5.82 7.16
N SER A 214 -8.65 7.03 6.61
CA SER A 214 -9.68 7.98 7.00
C SER A 214 -11.08 7.39 6.78
N PRO A 215 -11.96 7.32 7.81
CA PRO A 215 -13.28 6.71 7.66
C PRO A 215 -14.13 7.34 6.56
N SER A 216 -13.97 8.64 6.29
CA SER A 216 -14.66 9.34 5.21
C SER A 216 -14.23 8.86 3.82
N GLY A 217 -12.99 8.42 3.67
CA GLY A 217 -12.42 7.96 2.41
C GLY A 217 -13.01 6.63 1.91
N VAL A 218 -13.54 5.81 2.83
CA VAL A 218 -14.10 4.48 2.56
C VAL A 218 -15.60 4.38 2.83
N ALA A 219 -16.24 5.48 3.21
CA ALA A 219 -17.66 5.49 3.57
C ALA A 219 -18.55 4.95 2.43
N GLY A 220 -19.48 4.04 2.76
CA GLY A 220 -20.40 3.40 1.81
C GLY A 220 -19.85 2.17 1.11
N TYR A 221 -18.70 1.65 1.57
CA TYR A 221 -18.10 0.41 1.08
C TYR A 221 -17.81 -0.57 2.21
N ASP A 222 -18.14 -1.83 1.99
CA ASP A 222 -17.75 -2.97 2.80
C ASP A 222 -16.46 -3.59 2.24
N PHE A 223 -15.55 -4.00 3.12
CA PHE A 223 -14.34 -4.75 2.80
C PHE A 223 -14.55 -6.19 3.27
N LEU A 224 -14.68 -7.10 2.31
CA LEU A 224 -15.04 -8.49 2.58
C LEU A 224 -13.76 -9.32 2.81
N ASP A 225 -13.93 -10.46 3.51
CA ASP A 225 -12.87 -11.45 3.71
C ASP A 225 -12.23 -11.87 2.38
N GLU A 226 -10.91 -11.82 2.32
CA GLU A 226 -10.11 -12.02 1.12
C GLU A 226 -10.21 -13.46 0.62
N ALA A 227 -10.03 -14.45 1.50
CA ALA A 227 -10.05 -15.86 1.13
C ALA A 227 -11.44 -16.29 0.65
N ALA A 228 -12.50 -15.89 1.35
CA ALA A 228 -13.88 -16.19 0.94
C ALA A 228 -14.21 -15.57 -0.42
N THR A 229 -13.73 -14.35 -0.69
CA THR A 229 -13.93 -13.66 -1.97
C THR A 229 -13.23 -14.39 -3.12
N VAL A 230 -11.97 -14.78 -2.95
CA VAL A 230 -11.24 -15.57 -3.95
C VAL A 230 -11.94 -16.90 -4.20
N ASN A 231 -12.27 -17.64 -3.16
CA ASN A 231 -12.88 -18.96 -3.26
C ASN A 231 -14.24 -18.91 -3.99
N ALA A 232 -15.00 -17.83 -3.83
CA ALA A 232 -16.24 -17.61 -4.57
C ALA A 232 -16.00 -17.34 -6.08
N LEU A 233 -14.85 -16.74 -6.43
CA LEU A 233 -14.50 -16.44 -7.83
C LEU A 233 -13.91 -17.64 -8.58
N VAL A 234 -13.22 -18.56 -7.91
CA VAL A 234 -12.56 -19.72 -8.55
C VAL A 234 -13.49 -20.47 -9.51
N PRO A 235 -14.69 -20.96 -9.13
CA PRO A 235 -15.56 -21.68 -10.05
C PRO A 235 -16.05 -20.82 -11.22
N ILE A 236 -16.19 -19.51 -11.02
CA ILE A 236 -16.60 -18.56 -12.06
C ILE A 236 -15.50 -18.43 -13.12
N LEU A 237 -14.25 -18.32 -12.69
CA LEU A 237 -13.08 -18.17 -13.56
C LEU A 237 -12.84 -19.45 -14.35
N GLN A 238 -12.92 -20.60 -13.69
CA GLN A 238 -12.82 -21.91 -14.33
C GLN A 238 -13.91 -22.12 -15.40
N ALA A 239 -15.15 -21.72 -15.11
CA ALA A 239 -16.24 -21.76 -16.09
C ALA A 239 -16.01 -20.85 -17.31
N LYS A 240 -15.22 -19.76 -17.16
CA LYS A 240 -14.76 -18.88 -18.23
C LYS A 240 -13.54 -19.44 -18.98
N GLY A 241 -13.01 -20.58 -18.53
CA GLY A 241 -11.86 -21.28 -19.11
C GLY A 241 -10.51 -20.75 -18.66
N ALA A 242 -10.45 -19.92 -17.62
CA ALA A 242 -9.21 -19.58 -16.94
C ALA A 242 -9.00 -20.60 -15.82
N LYS A 243 -7.97 -21.42 -15.99
CA LYS A 243 -7.56 -22.45 -15.04
C LYS A 243 -6.38 -22.00 -14.20
N THR A 244 -5.50 -21.21 -14.78
CA THR A 244 -4.42 -20.55 -14.07
C THR A 244 -4.97 -19.31 -13.37
N ILE A 245 -4.84 -19.24 -12.04
CA ILE A 245 -5.38 -18.19 -11.18
C ILE A 245 -4.25 -17.54 -10.37
N VAL A 246 -4.04 -16.26 -10.58
CA VAL A 246 -3.09 -15.40 -9.87
C VAL A 246 -3.86 -14.42 -9.00
N VAL A 247 -3.50 -14.33 -7.73
CA VAL A 247 -4.07 -13.39 -6.77
C VAL A 247 -3.06 -12.27 -6.52
N LEU A 248 -3.49 -11.04 -6.70
CA LEU A 248 -2.79 -9.81 -6.31
C LEU A 248 -3.47 -9.31 -5.05
N ILE A 249 -2.82 -9.42 -3.90
CA ILE A 249 -3.45 -9.10 -2.61
C ILE A 249 -2.66 -8.04 -1.86
N HIS A 250 -3.34 -6.99 -1.45
CA HIS A 250 -2.74 -6.00 -0.56
C HIS A 250 -2.95 -6.40 0.90
N GLU A 251 -2.31 -7.48 1.29
CA GLU A 251 -2.12 -7.96 2.66
C GLU A 251 -0.83 -8.80 2.68
N GLY A 252 -0.13 -8.83 3.80
CA GLY A 252 1.20 -9.42 3.83
C GLY A 252 1.57 -10.16 5.11
N GLY A 253 2.85 -10.51 5.17
CA GLY A 253 3.46 -11.17 6.30
C GLY A 253 4.81 -10.59 6.65
N VAL A 254 5.33 -11.02 7.80
CA VAL A 254 6.63 -10.60 8.33
C VAL A 254 7.50 -11.83 8.56
N GLN A 255 8.75 -11.79 8.08
CA GLN A 255 9.75 -12.81 8.39
C GLN A 255 10.32 -12.60 9.80
N SER A 256 10.56 -13.68 10.54
CA SER A 256 11.16 -13.61 11.90
C SER A 256 12.62 -13.16 11.90
N VAL A 257 13.31 -13.28 10.78
CA VAL A 257 14.68 -12.78 10.54
C VAL A 257 14.58 -11.71 9.49
N LEU A 258 14.84 -10.46 9.88
CA LEU A 258 14.76 -9.31 9.00
C LEU A 258 15.74 -9.43 7.84
N SER A 259 15.25 -9.07 6.72
CA SER A 259 15.82 -9.14 5.41
C SER A 259 17.11 -8.34 5.27
N ASP A 260 18.15 -9.09 5.09
CA ASP A 260 19.24 -8.62 4.24
C ASP A 260 18.97 -9.14 2.81
N SER A 261 19.76 -8.75 1.82
CA SER A 261 19.58 -9.23 0.43
C SER A 261 19.75 -10.75 0.27
N THR A 262 20.20 -11.46 1.30
CA THR A 262 20.23 -12.93 1.30
C THR A 262 18.87 -13.53 1.64
N THR A 263 17.96 -12.75 2.24
CA THR A 263 16.66 -13.19 2.73
C THR A 263 15.48 -12.76 1.83
N ILE A 264 15.71 -11.90 0.82
CA ILE A 264 14.64 -11.44 -0.09
C ILE A 264 13.93 -12.58 -0.84
N ASN A 265 14.59 -13.72 -0.98
CA ASN A 265 14.06 -14.92 -1.61
C ASN A 265 13.88 -16.09 -0.62
N GLN A 266 13.76 -15.80 0.67
CA GLN A 266 13.58 -16.81 1.72
C GLN A 266 12.20 -16.69 2.38
N CYS A 267 11.90 -17.68 3.25
CA CYS A 267 10.66 -17.76 4.03
C CYS A 267 11.01 -18.14 5.48
N ASN A 268 11.64 -17.21 6.19
CA ASN A 268 12.16 -17.48 7.53
C ASN A 268 11.10 -17.20 8.59
N GLY A 269 10.33 -18.22 9.00
CA GLY A 269 9.35 -18.08 10.06
C GLY A 269 8.30 -17.03 9.77
N ILE A 270 7.76 -17.04 8.54
CA ILE A 270 6.72 -16.10 8.11
C ILE A 270 5.51 -16.13 9.06
N SER A 271 5.00 -14.97 9.39
CA SER A 271 3.81 -14.76 10.23
C SER A 271 3.01 -13.58 9.69
N GLY A 272 1.82 -13.33 10.26
CA GLY A 272 0.92 -12.26 9.83
C GLY A 272 -0.29 -12.79 9.09
N ALA A 273 -1.19 -11.88 8.69
CA ALA A 273 -2.50 -12.20 8.12
C ALA A 273 -2.41 -13.06 6.86
N ILE A 274 -1.39 -12.82 6.03
CA ILE A 274 -1.18 -13.62 4.80
C ILE A 274 -1.14 -15.13 5.06
N VAL A 275 -0.59 -15.57 6.22
CA VAL A 275 -0.49 -16.99 6.55
C VAL A 275 -1.87 -17.61 6.78
N ASP A 276 -2.74 -16.89 7.46
CA ASP A 276 -4.11 -17.34 7.71
C ASP A 276 -4.92 -17.33 6.41
N ILE A 277 -4.86 -16.27 5.63
CA ILE A 277 -5.50 -16.16 4.31
C ILE A 277 -5.09 -17.32 3.41
N MET A 278 -3.78 -17.55 3.25
CA MET A 278 -3.25 -18.63 2.41
C MET A 278 -3.70 -20.02 2.84
N ASN A 279 -3.91 -20.25 4.15
CA ASN A 279 -4.42 -21.52 4.67
C ASN A 279 -5.92 -21.74 4.36
N HIS A 280 -6.65 -20.69 4.03
CA HIS A 280 -8.07 -20.73 3.69
C HIS A 280 -8.36 -20.58 2.19
N LEU A 281 -7.35 -20.30 1.35
CA LEU A 281 -7.52 -20.22 -0.10
C LEU A 281 -7.84 -21.58 -0.71
N ASP A 282 -8.67 -21.55 -1.77
CA ASP A 282 -8.93 -22.69 -2.64
C ASP A 282 -7.62 -23.17 -3.28
N SER A 283 -7.40 -24.48 -3.31
CA SER A 283 -6.21 -25.13 -3.89
C SER A 283 -6.04 -24.93 -5.40
N GLU A 284 -7.03 -24.39 -6.08
CA GLU A 284 -7.00 -24.01 -7.50
C GLU A 284 -6.34 -22.65 -7.73
N VAL A 285 -5.90 -21.94 -6.67
CA VAL A 285 -5.06 -20.75 -6.77
C VAL A 285 -3.61 -21.19 -6.98
N ASP A 286 -2.96 -20.67 -8.03
CA ASP A 286 -1.62 -21.08 -8.44
C ASP A 286 -0.50 -20.19 -7.91
N LEU A 287 -0.77 -18.89 -7.71
CA LEU A 287 0.21 -17.88 -7.32
C LEU A 287 -0.46 -16.74 -6.55
N VAL A 288 0.24 -16.26 -5.52
CA VAL A 288 -0.13 -15.04 -4.80
C VAL A 288 1.04 -14.04 -4.84
N LEU A 289 0.76 -12.79 -5.24
CA LEU A 289 1.65 -11.65 -5.06
C LEU A 289 1.02 -10.74 -4.01
N SER A 290 1.80 -10.39 -3.00
CA SER A 290 1.32 -9.73 -1.78
C SER A 290 2.05 -8.42 -1.51
N GLY A 291 1.47 -7.56 -0.66
CA GLY A 291 2.00 -6.24 -0.30
C GLY A 291 1.80 -5.88 1.17
N HIS A 292 1.57 -4.60 1.45
CA HIS A 292 1.19 -3.98 2.71
C HIS A 292 2.26 -3.96 3.81
N THR A 293 2.93 -5.06 4.07
CA THR A 293 3.87 -5.16 5.21
C THR A 293 5.26 -4.61 4.91
N HIS A 294 5.53 -4.18 3.67
CA HIS A 294 6.85 -3.71 3.23
C HIS A 294 7.97 -4.72 3.59
N GLN A 295 7.70 -6.02 3.43
CA GLN A 295 8.66 -7.09 3.72
C GLN A 295 8.88 -7.94 2.47
N PRO A 296 10.15 -8.18 2.06
CA PRO A 296 10.41 -9.09 0.97
C PRO A 296 10.37 -10.54 1.48
N TYR A 297 9.73 -11.42 0.74
CA TYR A 297 9.77 -12.86 1.00
C TYR A 297 9.37 -13.66 -0.25
N LYS A 298 9.74 -14.92 -0.24
CA LYS A 298 9.27 -15.93 -1.18
C LYS A 298 8.98 -17.22 -0.40
N CYS A 299 7.70 -17.52 -0.26
CA CYS A 299 7.20 -18.63 0.54
C CYS A 299 6.42 -19.64 -0.32
N ASN A 300 6.18 -20.82 0.23
CA ASN A 300 5.12 -21.71 -0.18
C ASN A 300 4.30 -22.03 1.07
N ILE A 301 3.04 -21.61 1.07
CA ILE A 301 2.13 -21.79 2.20
C ILE A 301 0.94 -22.63 1.69
N ASN A 302 0.63 -23.71 2.37
CA ASN A 302 -0.44 -24.64 1.98
C ASN A 302 -0.34 -25.15 0.52
N GLY A 303 0.89 -25.26 -0.02
CA GLY A 303 1.14 -25.71 -1.39
C GLY A 303 1.08 -24.59 -2.45
N ILE A 304 0.66 -23.39 -2.10
CA ILE A 304 0.55 -22.24 -3.00
C ILE A 304 1.78 -21.35 -2.83
N PRO A 305 2.51 -21.01 -3.91
CA PRO A 305 3.61 -20.03 -3.86
C PRO A 305 3.09 -18.62 -3.62
N VAL A 306 3.79 -17.87 -2.75
CA VAL A 306 3.51 -16.47 -2.45
C VAL A 306 4.80 -15.66 -2.35
N SER A 307 4.79 -14.43 -2.88
CA SER A 307 5.94 -13.52 -2.83
C SER A 307 5.52 -12.08 -2.61
N SER A 308 6.43 -11.30 -2.03
CA SER A 308 6.32 -9.84 -1.91
C SER A 308 7.62 -9.17 -2.30
N ALA A 309 7.52 -8.04 -3.00
CA ALA A 309 8.62 -7.31 -3.61
C ALA A 309 9.14 -6.14 -2.74
N PHE A 310 9.04 -6.24 -1.43
CA PHE A 310 9.48 -5.21 -0.48
C PHE A 310 8.59 -3.95 -0.56
N SER A 311 9.17 -2.79 -0.95
CA SER A 311 8.45 -1.52 -1.14
C SER A 311 9.31 -0.51 -1.92
N PHE A 312 8.70 0.62 -2.32
CA PHE A 312 9.36 1.78 -2.91
C PHE A 312 10.12 1.47 -4.21
N GLY A 313 9.64 0.49 -4.98
CA GLY A 313 10.25 0.08 -6.23
C GLY A 313 11.66 -0.53 -6.10
N ARG A 314 12.05 -1.02 -4.89
CA ARG A 314 13.39 -1.59 -4.64
C ARG A 314 13.57 -2.99 -5.18
N LEU A 315 12.48 -3.75 -5.32
CA LEU A 315 12.48 -5.09 -5.89
C LEU A 315 11.43 -5.24 -7.00
N ILE A 316 11.65 -6.22 -7.84
CA ILE A 316 10.66 -6.79 -8.76
C ILE A 316 10.57 -8.27 -8.44
N THR A 317 9.38 -8.81 -8.22
CA THR A 317 9.13 -10.24 -8.20
C THR A 317 9.02 -10.74 -9.64
N ASP A 318 10.02 -11.46 -10.12
CA ASP A 318 10.08 -12.07 -11.45
C ASP A 318 9.58 -13.51 -11.36
N VAL A 319 8.43 -13.78 -12.00
CA VAL A 319 7.78 -15.09 -12.00
C VAL A 319 7.79 -15.66 -13.42
N ASP A 320 8.47 -16.79 -13.59
CA ASP A 320 8.38 -17.59 -14.82
C ASP A 320 7.41 -18.75 -14.61
N MET A 321 6.36 -18.82 -15.42
CA MET A 321 5.31 -19.83 -15.35
C MET A 321 5.16 -20.54 -16.67
N THR A 322 5.28 -21.88 -16.69
CA THR A 322 4.97 -22.71 -17.88
C THR A 322 3.58 -23.29 -17.74
N ILE A 323 2.68 -22.98 -18.70
CA ILE A 323 1.29 -23.42 -18.70
C ILE A 323 1.07 -24.46 -19.80
N ASP A 324 0.51 -25.62 -19.48
CA ASP A 324 0.05 -26.60 -20.47
C ASP A 324 -1.23 -26.10 -21.16
N ARG A 325 -1.18 -25.93 -22.47
CA ARG A 325 -2.30 -25.38 -23.25
C ARG A 325 -3.53 -26.29 -23.30
N ALA A 326 -3.37 -27.57 -23.06
CA ALA A 326 -4.48 -28.53 -23.14
C ALA A 326 -5.30 -28.54 -21.85
N SER A 327 -4.64 -28.51 -20.69
CA SER A 327 -5.31 -28.39 -19.39
C SER A 327 -5.66 -26.92 -19.06
N GLY A 328 -4.77 -26.00 -19.38
CA GLY A 328 -4.80 -24.60 -18.96
C GLY A 328 -4.17 -24.39 -17.57
N GLU A 329 -3.50 -25.42 -17.02
CA GLU A 329 -2.88 -25.43 -15.69
C GLU A 329 -1.37 -25.18 -15.80
N PRO A 330 -0.75 -24.54 -14.81
CA PRO A 330 0.69 -24.39 -14.77
C PRO A 330 1.36 -25.73 -14.46
N THR A 331 2.45 -26.02 -15.16
CA THR A 331 3.31 -27.20 -14.94
C THR A 331 4.56 -26.86 -14.16
N SER A 332 4.96 -25.59 -14.14
CA SER A 332 6.04 -25.08 -13.33
C SER A 332 5.83 -23.60 -13.01
N ILE A 333 6.21 -23.20 -11.81
CA ILE A 333 6.26 -21.79 -11.38
C ILE A 333 7.59 -21.59 -10.67
N THR A 334 8.37 -20.63 -11.13
CA THR A 334 9.59 -20.17 -10.46
C THR A 334 9.47 -18.71 -10.12
N ILE A 335 9.94 -18.32 -8.94
CA ILE A 335 9.86 -16.95 -8.43
C ILE A 335 11.27 -16.53 -8.04
N ASP A 336 11.65 -15.29 -8.38
CA ASP A 336 12.88 -14.69 -7.92
C ASP A 336 12.71 -13.18 -7.73
N ASN A 337 12.88 -12.70 -6.49
CA ASN A 337 12.91 -11.28 -6.21
C ASN A 337 14.23 -10.67 -6.70
N LYS A 338 14.14 -9.75 -7.63
CA LYS A 338 15.28 -9.05 -8.25
C LYS A 338 15.45 -7.67 -7.63
N ILE A 339 16.69 -7.30 -7.28
CA ILE A 339 16.99 -5.96 -6.77
C ILE A 339 17.00 -4.97 -7.95
N VAL A 340 16.26 -3.88 -7.81
CA VAL A 340 16.28 -2.74 -8.73
C VAL A 340 17.50 -1.89 -8.40
N THR A 341 18.66 -2.33 -8.87
CA THR A 341 19.94 -1.66 -8.65
C THR A 341 20.05 -0.36 -9.45
N ARG A 342 20.89 0.57 -8.98
CA ARG A 342 21.09 1.88 -9.65
C ARG A 342 22.33 1.92 -10.55
N ASP A 343 22.85 0.77 -10.96
CA ASP A 343 24.01 0.61 -11.84
C ASP A 343 23.63 0.38 -13.32
N VAL A 344 22.33 0.46 -13.63
CA VAL A 344 21.80 0.46 -15.00
C VAL A 344 21.58 1.90 -15.51
N ALA A 345 21.40 2.06 -16.82
CA ALA A 345 21.01 3.35 -17.37
C ALA A 345 19.61 3.74 -16.88
N LYS A 346 19.40 5.02 -16.63
CA LYS A 346 18.07 5.55 -16.33
C LYS A 346 17.18 5.49 -17.56
N ASP A 347 15.90 5.19 -17.34
CA ASP A 347 14.91 5.29 -18.41
C ASP A 347 14.69 6.76 -18.79
N PRO A 348 14.78 7.13 -20.07
CA PRO A 348 14.69 8.53 -20.47
C PRO A 348 13.26 9.11 -20.38
N VAL A 349 12.22 8.28 -20.45
CA VAL A 349 10.81 8.73 -20.34
C VAL A 349 10.54 9.12 -18.90
N GLU A 350 10.94 8.26 -17.95
CA GLU A 350 10.80 8.51 -16.52
C GLU A 350 11.66 9.70 -16.07
N THR A 351 12.89 9.84 -16.61
CA THR A 351 13.75 11.01 -16.36
C THR A 351 13.05 12.31 -16.78
N ALA A 352 12.40 12.31 -17.95
CA ALA A 352 11.70 13.49 -18.45
C ALA A 352 10.44 13.80 -17.60
N LEU A 353 9.72 12.78 -17.16
CA LEU A 353 8.57 12.90 -16.26
C LEU A 353 8.97 13.54 -14.93
N ILE A 354 9.98 12.99 -14.26
CA ILE A 354 10.52 13.55 -13.02
C ILE A 354 10.94 15.00 -13.21
N ALA A 355 11.64 15.32 -14.30
CA ALA A 355 12.08 16.68 -14.58
C ALA A 355 10.92 17.66 -14.77
N LYS A 356 9.82 17.23 -15.45
CA LYS A 356 8.58 18.02 -15.61
C LYS A 356 8.01 18.42 -14.26
N TYR A 357 7.76 17.47 -13.40
CA TYR A 357 7.13 17.71 -12.10
C TYR A 357 8.06 18.40 -11.09
N ASN A 358 9.36 18.06 -11.09
CA ASN A 358 10.36 18.75 -10.28
C ASN A 358 10.44 20.25 -10.61
N ALA A 359 10.32 20.64 -11.88
CA ALA A 359 10.35 22.06 -12.24
C ALA A 359 9.21 22.86 -11.59
N ILE A 360 8.05 22.21 -11.34
CA ILE A 360 6.89 22.82 -10.69
C ILE A 360 7.03 22.76 -9.16
N ALA A 361 7.43 21.60 -8.63
CA ALA A 361 7.50 21.35 -7.18
C ALA A 361 8.71 22.02 -6.51
N ALA A 362 9.85 22.17 -7.21
CA ALA A 362 11.11 22.60 -6.64
C ALA A 362 11.07 23.90 -5.80
N PRO A 363 10.35 24.96 -6.17
CA PRO A 363 10.29 26.16 -5.35
C PRO A 363 9.74 25.93 -3.95
N LEU A 364 8.83 25.00 -3.79
CA LEU A 364 8.27 24.59 -2.49
C LEU A 364 9.16 23.51 -1.85
N ALA A 365 9.45 22.45 -2.58
CA ALA A 365 10.18 21.28 -2.07
C ALA A 365 11.55 21.65 -1.49
N ASN A 366 12.29 22.53 -2.19
CA ASN A 366 13.67 22.88 -1.83
C ASN A 366 13.77 24.01 -0.79
N LYS A 367 12.64 24.49 -0.27
CA LYS A 367 12.67 25.50 0.81
C LYS A 367 13.23 24.88 2.07
N VAL A 368 14.41 25.36 2.53
CA VAL A 368 14.97 24.97 3.82
C VAL A 368 14.06 25.46 4.95
N ILE A 369 13.62 24.56 5.80
CA ILE A 369 12.74 24.85 6.95
C ILE A 369 13.50 24.87 8.28
N GLY A 370 14.70 24.28 8.34
CA GLY A 370 15.55 24.26 9.52
C GLY A 370 16.76 23.36 9.36
N GLN A 371 17.34 22.95 10.48
CA GLN A 371 18.58 22.16 10.51
C GLN A 371 18.52 21.04 11.55
N ILE A 372 19.26 19.96 11.30
CA ILE A 372 19.53 18.87 12.25
C ILE A 372 21.02 18.77 12.55
N THR A 373 21.38 18.22 13.72
CA THR A 373 22.79 18.04 14.13
C THR A 373 23.37 16.66 13.78
N ALA A 374 22.50 15.68 13.54
CA ALA A 374 22.82 14.30 13.18
C ALA A 374 21.54 13.66 12.59
N ASP A 375 21.64 12.42 12.11
CA ASP A 375 20.48 11.66 11.66
C ASP A 375 19.41 11.56 12.77
N ILE A 376 18.16 11.87 12.44
CA ILE A 376 17.01 11.68 13.32
C ILE A 376 16.13 10.62 12.67
N THR A 377 16.12 9.41 13.23
CA THR A 377 15.49 8.25 12.58
C THR A 377 14.20 7.80 13.24
N ARG A 378 13.33 7.15 12.47
CA ARG A 378 12.13 6.47 12.93
C ARG A 378 12.41 5.07 13.50
N THR A 379 13.68 4.64 13.54
CA THR A 379 14.03 3.34 14.11
C THR A 379 13.72 3.31 15.59
N GLN A 380 12.88 2.37 15.98
CA GLN A 380 12.46 2.20 17.36
C GLN A 380 13.51 1.45 18.18
N ASN A 381 13.67 1.84 19.44
CA ASN A 381 14.42 1.09 20.45
C ASN A 381 13.59 -0.12 20.96
N ALA A 382 14.13 -0.87 21.93
CA ALA A 382 13.45 -2.04 22.50
C ALA A 382 12.11 -1.73 23.18
N ALA A 383 11.91 -0.49 23.63
CA ALA A 383 10.67 -0.03 24.24
C ALA A 383 9.64 0.50 23.20
N GLY A 384 10.01 0.59 21.93
CA GLY A 384 9.15 1.07 20.86
C GLY A 384 9.26 2.58 20.60
N GLU A 385 10.20 3.30 21.24
CA GLU A 385 10.41 4.73 21.08
C GLU A 385 11.39 5.01 19.93
N SER A 386 11.16 6.09 19.16
CA SER A 386 12.03 6.56 18.09
C SER A 386 12.37 8.04 18.25
N ALA A 387 13.61 8.43 17.93
CA ALA A 387 14.04 9.82 18.05
C ALA A 387 13.23 10.77 17.16
N LEU A 388 12.85 10.33 15.94
CA LEU A 388 12.03 11.14 15.05
C LEU A 388 10.58 11.24 15.52
N GLY A 389 10.06 10.16 16.12
CA GLY A 389 8.72 10.18 16.73
C GLY A 389 8.63 11.17 17.87
N ASP A 390 9.67 11.26 18.71
CA ASP A 390 9.78 12.24 19.77
C ASP A 390 9.75 13.69 19.24
N VAL A 391 10.53 13.98 18.20
CA VAL A 391 10.58 15.31 17.56
C VAL A 391 9.22 15.68 16.95
N ILE A 392 8.53 14.74 16.30
CA ILE A 392 7.21 14.99 15.72
C ILE A 392 6.18 15.25 16.83
N ALA A 393 6.18 14.44 17.89
CA ALA A 393 5.27 14.63 19.02
C ALA A 393 5.53 15.97 19.73
N ASP A 394 6.80 16.38 19.83
CA ASP A 394 7.17 17.70 20.37
C ASP A 394 6.64 18.84 19.47
N ALA A 395 6.78 18.69 18.14
CA ALA A 395 6.27 19.69 17.20
C ALA A 395 4.74 19.80 17.25
N GLN A 396 4.03 18.69 17.39
CA GLN A 396 2.57 18.69 17.55
C GLN A 396 2.14 19.36 18.86
N LEU A 397 2.86 19.09 19.97
CA LEU A 397 2.60 19.74 21.24
C LEU A 397 2.87 21.23 21.17
N ASP A 398 3.99 21.66 20.58
CA ASP A 398 4.38 23.07 20.45
C ASP A 398 3.32 23.91 19.73
N GLN A 399 2.64 23.33 18.75
CA GLN A 399 1.57 24.01 18.00
C GLN A 399 0.21 24.03 18.71
N THR A 400 0.06 23.31 19.82
CA THR A 400 -1.25 23.12 20.48
C THR A 400 -1.23 23.38 21.99
N ASN A 401 -0.08 23.76 22.57
CA ASN A 401 0.08 24.00 24.00
C ASN A 401 -0.26 25.44 24.42
N ASP A 402 -0.34 26.37 23.49
CA ASP A 402 -0.64 27.77 23.80
C ASP A 402 -2.09 27.97 24.29
N PRO A 403 -2.32 28.91 25.24
CA PRO A 403 -3.64 29.23 25.75
C PRO A 403 -4.63 29.60 24.63
N GLY A 404 -5.73 28.85 24.53
CA GLY A 404 -6.79 29.06 23.53
C GLY A 404 -6.51 28.42 22.17
N PHE A 405 -5.33 27.81 21.98
CA PHE A 405 -4.98 27.05 20.77
C PHE A 405 -4.98 25.52 20.99
N GLY A 406 -5.56 25.08 22.07
CA GLY A 406 -5.69 23.67 22.44
C GLY A 406 -5.40 23.41 23.90
N ASP A 407 -4.52 24.20 24.53
CA ASP A 407 -4.09 24.04 25.91
C ASP A 407 -3.52 22.63 26.19
N ALA A 408 -2.91 22.00 25.16
CA ALA A 408 -2.42 20.65 25.23
C ALA A 408 -1.25 20.51 26.21
N VAL A 409 -1.21 19.39 26.90
CA VAL A 409 -0.13 19.07 27.86
C VAL A 409 0.69 17.85 27.42
N VAL A 410 0.22 17.12 26.44
CA VAL A 410 0.89 15.97 25.82
C VAL A 410 0.40 15.78 24.39
N ALA A 411 1.28 15.29 23.52
CA ALA A 411 0.92 14.82 22.18
C ALA A 411 1.35 13.37 21.99
N PHE A 412 0.56 12.63 21.20
CA PHE A 412 0.84 11.26 20.80
C PHE A 412 0.86 11.14 19.28
N MET A 413 1.90 10.48 18.74
CA MET A 413 2.06 10.23 17.32
C MET A 413 2.13 8.73 17.03
N ASN A 414 1.35 8.25 16.05
CA ASN A 414 1.41 6.86 15.62
C ASN A 414 2.66 6.60 14.75
N PRO A 415 3.33 5.46 14.94
CA PRO A 415 4.54 5.15 14.16
C PRO A 415 4.26 4.98 12.65
N GLY A 416 3.04 4.55 12.27
CA GLY A 416 2.62 4.43 10.88
C GLY A 416 2.57 5.76 10.13
N GLY A 417 2.38 6.87 10.85
CA GLY A 417 2.40 8.22 10.30
C GLY A 417 3.80 8.79 10.06
N ILE A 418 4.89 8.03 10.35
CA ILE A 418 6.29 8.45 10.17
C ILE A 418 6.91 7.64 9.03
N ARG A 419 7.00 8.22 7.84
CA ARG A 419 7.27 7.47 6.61
C ARG A 419 8.73 7.44 6.16
N ALA A 420 9.55 8.42 6.55
CA ALA A 420 10.97 8.51 6.21
C ALA A 420 11.82 8.95 7.41
N ASP A 421 13.14 8.83 7.27
CA ASP A 421 14.11 9.37 8.22
C ASP A 421 14.57 10.76 7.78
N LEU A 422 14.97 11.62 8.74
CA LEU A 422 15.77 12.81 8.45
C LEU A 422 17.24 12.43 8.57
N THR A 423 18.00 12.53 7.48
CA THR A 423 19.40 12.11 7.43
C THR A 423 20.31 13.30 7.23
N TYR A 424 21.34 13.45 8.10
CA TYR A 424 22.25 14.58 8.12
C TYR A 424 23.00 14.81 6.78
N PRO A 425 23.51 13.76 6.10
CA PRO A 425 24.19 13.92 4.82
C PRO A 425 23.21 14.03 3.64
N SER A 426 21.89 14.08 3.86
CA SER A 426 20.93 14.30 2.79
C SER A 426 21.04 15.73 2.29
N SER A 427 21.12 15.88 0.98
CA SER A 427 21.17 17.18 0.32
C SER A 427 20.62 17.08 -1.11
N PRO A 428 19.34 16.64 -1.26
CA PRO A 428 18.77 16.34 -2.58
C PRO A 428 18.63 17.57 -3.48
N ALA A 429 18.50 18.76 -2.90
CA ALA A 429 18.43 20.03 -3.62
C ALA A 429 19.75 20.79 -3.66
N GLY A 430 20.83 20.25 -3.05
CA GLY A 430 22.11 20.93 -2.92
C GLY A 430 22.16 21.96 -1.78
N GLU A 431 21.23 21.85 -0.81
CA GLU A 431 21.08 22.75 0.34
C GLU A 431 22.19 22.62 1.37
N GLY A 432 22.98 21.53 1.33
CA GLY A 432 24.09 21.21 2.22
C GLY A 432 23.68 20.36 3.43
N ASP A 433 24.67 19.61 3.94
CA ASP A 433 24.49 18.67 5.03
C ASP A 433 23.82 19.31 6.26
N GLY A 434 22.87 18.59 6.85
CA GLY A 434 22.13 18.98 8.03
C GLY A 434 21.02 20.01 7.81
N ASN A 435 20.89 20.61 6.64
CA ASN A 435 19.69 21.39 6.31
C ASN A 435 18.54 20.42 6.00
N VAL A 436 17.34 20.78 6.45
CA VAL A 436 16.10 20.04 6.20
C VAL A 436 15.22 20.88 5.31
N THR A 437 14.80 20.30 4.19
CA THR A 437 13.88 20.95 3.25
C THR A 437 12.41 20.64 3.57
N TYR A 438 11.50 21.43 2.99
CA TYR A 438 10.07 21.15 3.06
C TYR A 438 9.74 19.76 2.48
N GLY A 439 10.34 19.41 1.34
CA GLY A 439 10.11 18.12 0.70
C GLY A 439 10.54 16.93 1.57
N GLU A 440 11.65 17.05 2.29
CA GLU A 440 12.08 16.02 3.25
C GLU A 440 11.13 15.90 4.42
N SER A 441 10.69 17.00 5.03
CA SER A 441 9.71 16.98 6.13
C SER A 441 8.36 16.44 5.68
N PHE A 442 7.93 16.78 4.46
CA PHE A 442 6.72 16.22 3.87
C PHE A 442 6.83 14.71 3.66
N THR A 443 7.98 14.22 3.18
CA THR A 443 8.23 12.78 3.03
C THR A 443 8.20 12.03 4.37
N VAL A 444 8.51 12.71 5.48
CA VAL A 444 8.36 12.16 6.84
C VAL A 444 6.90 12.02 7.23
N GLN A 445 6.06 13.01 6.97
CA GLN A 445 4.63 13.06 7.31
C GLN A 445 3.77 13.45 6.08
N PRO A 446 3.56 12.52 5.11
CA PRO A 446 2.99 12.88 3.80
C PRO A 446 1.46 12.94 3.75
N PHE A 447 0.76 12.80 4.88
CA PHE A 447 -0.70 12.66 4.88
C PHE A 447 -1.47 13.98 4.99
N GLY A 448 -0.81 15.07 5.35
CA GLY A 448 -1.48 16.36 5.54
C GLY A 448 -2.56 16.32 6.62
N ASN A 449 -2.34 15.55 7.69
CA ASN A 449 -3.31 15.42 8.78
C ASN A 449 -3.48 16.74 9.53
N THR A 450 -4.71 17.06 9.93
CA THR A 450 -4.98 18.15 10.86
C THR A 450 -4.69 17.68 12.30
N LEU A 451 -4.01 18.50 13.09
CA LEU A 451 -3.85 18.26 14.53
C LEU A 451 -5.21 18.44 15.22
N VAL A 452 -5.53 17.54 16.13
CA VAL A 452 -6.74 17.56 16.94
C VAL A 452 -6.37 17.49 18.41
N THR A 453 -6.76 18.53 19.16
CA THR A 453 -6.68 18.49 20.62
C THR A 453 -8.01 18.05 21.20
N LEU A 454 -7.98 17.11 22.13
CA LEU A 454 -9.15 16.54 22.80
C LEU A 454 -8.87 16.33 24.30
N THR A 455 -9.94 16.18 25.08
CA THR A 455 -9.85 15.96 26.52
C THR A 455 -10.03 14.48 26.83
N LEU A 456 -9.04 13.90 27.54
CA LEU A 456 -9.08 12.55 28.10
C LEU A 456 -8.90 12.62 29.63
N THR A 457 -9.46 11.65 30.34
CA THR A 457 -9.09 11.43 31.77
C THR A 457 -7.77 10.67 31.87
N GLY A 458 -7.11 10.70 33.01
CA GLY A 458 -5.89 9.91 33.22
C GLY A 458 -6.13 8.41 33.05
N ALA A 459 -7.30 7.90 33.45
CA ALA A 459 -7.68 6.51 33.22
C ALA A 459 -7.86 6.19 31.73
N GLN A 460 -8.35 7.15 30.93
CA GLN A 460 -8.44 7.00 29.48
C GLN A 460 -7.06 7.04 28.82
N ILE A 461 -6.13 7.84 29.33
CA ILE A 461 -4.74 7.85 28.83
C ILE A 461 -4.07 6.50 29.10
N GLU A 462 -4.23 5.93 30.29
CA GLU A 462 -3.72 4.59 30.61
C GLU A 462 -4.32 3.54 29.66
N THR A 463 -5.63 3.55 29.47
CA THR A 463 -6.30 2.65 28.51
C THR A 463 -5.79 2.85 27.07
N LEU A 464 -5.52 4.09 26.65
CA LEU A 464 -4.91 4.40 25.33
C LEU A 464 -3.54 3.73 25.19
N LEU A 465 -2.71 3.81 26.24
CA LEU A 465 -1.39 3.19 26.26
C LEU A 465 -1.45 1.66 26.25
N GLU A 466 -2.50 1.05 26.80
CA GLU A 466 -2.72 -0.39 26.70
C GLU A 466 -3.17 -0.82 25.30
N GLN A 467 -3.93 -0.01 24.59
CA GLN A 467 -4.40 -0.32 23.22
C GLN A 467 -3.27 -0.50 22.22
N GLN A 468 -2.10 0.07 22.45
CA GLN A 468 -0.94 -0.03 21.54
C GLN A 468 -0.25 -1.41 21.48
N PHE A 469 -0.64 -2.34 22.36
CA PHE A 469 -0.01 -3.66 22.43
C PHE A 469 -0.86 -4.77 21.81
N ALA A 470 -0.16 -5.75 21.21
CA ALA A 470 -0.81 -6.90 20.58
C ALA A 470 -1.74 -7.66 21.53
N GLY A 471 -2.92 -7.98 21.04
CA GLY A 471 -3.95 -8.73 21.76
C GLY A 471 -4.94 -7.85 22.53
N CYS A 472 -4.71 -6.54 22.67
CA CYS A 472 -5.69 -5.62 23.25
C CYS A 472 -6.69 -5.16 22.19
N THR A 473 -6.29 -4.25 21.32
CA THR A 473 -7.09 -3.84 20.15
C THR A 473 -6.37 -4.12 18.83
N LEU A 474 -5.08 -4.41 18.88
CA LEU A 474 -4.19 -4.60 17.74
C LEU A 474 -3.78 -6.06 17.58
N ALA A 475 -3.55 -6.50 16.34
CA ALA A 475 -2.89 -7.77 16.06
C ALA A 475 -1.37 -7.70 16.31
N THR A 476 -0.75 -6.56 16.01
CA THR A 476 0.67 -6.26 16.23
C THR A 476 0.83 -4.98 17.03
N ALA A 477 1.88 -4.87 17.84
CA ALA A 477 2.11 -3.67 18.64
C ALA A 477 2.41 -2.44 17.75
N ARG A 478 1.82 -1.28 18.12
CA ARG A 478 2.04 0.04 17.50
C ARG A 478 2.24 1.07 18.61
N VAL A 479 3.48 1.20 19.08
CA VAL A 479 3.79 2.07 20.22
C VAL A 479 3.71 3.54 19.79
N LEU A 480 2.79 4.27 20.42
CA LEU A 480 2.63 5.71 20.20
C LEU A 480 3.87 6.46 20.72
N GLN A 481 4.40 7.35 19.91
CA GLN A 481 5.49 8.24 20.27
C GLN A 481 4.92 9.40 21.11
N VAL A 482 5.66 9.87 22.11
CA VAL A 482 5.13 10.81 23.09
C VAL A 482 5.97 12.09 23.15
N SER A 483 5.31 13.23 23.41
CA SER A 483 5.98 14.52 23.53
C SER A 483 6.78 14.65 24.82
N ALA A 484 7.70 15.61 24.85
CA ALA A 484 8.50 15.98 26.01
C ALA A 484 7.63 16.23 27.28
N GLY A 485 8.13 15.82 28.42
CA GLY A 485 7.40 15.91 29.70
C GLY A 485 6.50 14.71 29.98
N PHE A 486 6.14 13.90 29.00
CA PHE A 486 5.37 12.67 29.22
C PHE A 486 6.30 11.45 29.18
N THR A 487 6.21 10.58 30.18
CA THR A 487 7.00 9.34 30.26
C THR A 487 6.20 8.22 30.87
N TYR A 488 6.48 6.97 30.44
CA TYR A 488 5.89 5.78 31.02
C TYR A 488 6.80 4.56 30.87
N ALA A 489 6.51 3.51 31.68
CA ALA A 489 7.15 2.21 31.53
C ALA A 489 6.11 1.12 31.26
N TRP A 490 6.47 0.13 30.46
CA TRP A 490 5.61 -1.01 30.18
C TRP A 490 6.35 -2.35 30.30
N ASN A 491 5.63 -3.40 30.66
CA ASN A 491 6.17 -4.73 30.89
C ASN A 491 5.85 -5.67 29.70
N PRO A 492 6.84 -6.14 28.94
CA PRO A 492 6.59 -7.10 27.84
C PRO A 492 5.92 -8.39 28.31
N ALA A 493 6.17 -8.82 29.57
CA ALA A 493 5.57 -10.01 30.16
C ALA A 493 4.21 -9.75 30.82
N GLY A 494 3.70 -8.51 30.83
CA GLY A 494 2.38 -8.17 31.34
C GLY A 494 1.25 -8.86 30.59
N GLY A 495 0.09 -8.92 31.22
CA GLY A 495 -1.13 -9.50 30.64
C GLY A 495 -1.60 -8.75 29.38
N VAL A 496 -2.59 -9.31 28.70
CA VAL A 496 -3.28 -8.60 27.63
C VAL A 496 -4.04 -7.42 28.21
N CYS A 497 -3.85 -6.21 27.64
CA CYS A 497 -4.36 -4.94 28.16
C CYS A 497 -4.02 -4.69 29.66
N ASP A 498 -2.83 -5.13 30.07
CA ASP A 498 -2.31 -4.99 31.43
C ASP A 498 -0.78 -5.00 31.39
N LYS A 499 -0.21 -4.12 30.57
CA LYS A 499 1.24 -3.99 30.35
C LYS A 499 1.81 -2.71 30.93
N VAL A 500 1.01 -1.67 31.12
CA VAL A 500 1.44 -0.36 31.61
C VAL A 500 1.03 -0.22 33.08
N ASP A 501 2.00 -0.06 33.97
CA ASP A 501 1.69 0.30 35.36
C ASP A 501 1.21 1.75 35.41
N PRO A 502 -0.02 2.06 35.83
CA PRO A 502 -0.51 3.43 35.95
C PRO A 502 0.37 4.33 36.82
N ALA A 503 1.07 3.76 37.83
CA ALA A 503 2.00 4.49 38.65
C ALA A 503 3.31 4.89 37.94
N SER A 504 3.57 4.32 36.75
CA SER A 504 4.71 4.65 35.90
C SER A 504 4.44 5.76 34.90
N ILE A 505 3.20 6.23 34.77
CA ILE A 505 2.81 7.28 33.84
C ILE A 505 3.01 8.65 34.48
N PHE A 506 3.96 9.41 33.96
CA PHE A 506 4.30 10.73 34.46
C PHE A 506 4.04 11.82 33.43
N LEU A 507 3.50 12.94 33.89
CA LEU A 507 3.46 14.20 33.18
C LEU A 507 4.24 15.24 33.96
N ASN A 508 5.31 15.77 33.37
CA ASN A 508 6.23 16.72 33.99
C ASN A 508 6.75 16.24 35.39
N GLY A 509 7.05 14.95 35.50
CA GLY A 509 7.57 14.30 36.71
C GLY A 509 6.52 14.03 37.78
N VAL A 510 5.24 14.27 37.50
CA VAL A 510 4.12 13.96 38.40
C VAL A 510 3.32 12.81 37.84
N VAL A 511 3.01 11.79 38.64
CA VAL A 511 2.13 10.69 38.25
C VAL A 511 0.76 11.24 37.86
N ILE A 512 0.21 10.80 36.73
CA ILE A 512 -1.11 11.26 36.28
C ILE A 512 -2.21 10.80 37.25
N ASP A 513 -3.18 11.69 37.55
CA ASP A 513 -4.36 11.34 38.33
C ASP A 513 -5.40 10.68 37.40
N PRO A 514 -5.83 9.43 37.66
CA PRO A 514 -6.81 8.73 36.79
C PRO A 514 -8.13 9.49 36.63
N SER A 515 -8.51 10.33 37.60
CA SER A 515 -9.77 11.09 37.59
C SER A 515 -9.64 12.50 37.02
N ALA A 516 -8.43 13.01 36.88
CA ALA A 516 -8.17 14.34 36.32
C ALA A 516 -8.32 14.32 34.77
N SER A 517 -8.62 15.49 34.21
CA SER A 517 -8.73 15.70 32.77
C SER A 517 -7.46 16.32 32.22
N TYR A 518 -7.01 15.80 31.09
CA TYR A 518 -5.82 16.26 30.37
C TYR A 518 -6.16 16.61 28.94
N ARG A 519 -5.60 17.69 28.42
CA ARG A 519 -5.69 18.07 27.02
C ARG A 519 -4.60 17.34 26.23
N VAL A 520 -4.98 16.57 25.25
CA VAL A 520 -4.10 15.66 24.50
C VAL A 520 -4.18 16.03 23.04
N THR A 521 -3.06 16.14 22.36
CA THR A 521 -3.00 16.31 20.91
C THR A 521 -2.66 15.00 20.20
N VAL A 522 -3.38 14.73 19.13
CA VAL A 522 -3.14 13.66 18.16
C VAL A 522 -3.45 14.20 16.74
N ASN A 523 -3.07 13.48 15.69
CA ASN A 523 -3.59 13.79 14.37
C ASN A 523 -5.07 13.37 14.21
N ASN A 524 -5.78 13.93 13.21
CA ASN A 524 -7.21 13.63 12.99
C ASN A 524 -7.44 12.14 12.71
N PHE A 525 -6.55 11.46 12.01
CA PHE A 525 -6.63 10.03 11.77
C PHE A 525 -6.72 9.23 13.09
N LEU A 526 -5.83 9.50 14.05
CA LEU A 526 -5.91 8.90 15.39
C LEU A 526 -7.16 9.34 16.16
N ALA A 527 -7.51 10.63 16.11
CA ALA A 527 -8.68 11.18 16.80
C ALA A 527 -9.98 10.49 16.36
N ASP A 528 -10.04 10.01 15.13
CA ASP A 528 -11.17 9.28 14.55
C ASP A 528 -11.09 7.75 14.74
N GLY A 529 -10.12 7.27 15.53
CA GLY A 529 -9.96 5.87 15.91
C GLY A 529 -9.05 5.05 14.98
N GLY A 530 -8.32 5.72 14.09
CA GLY A 530 -7.35 5.10 13.20
C GLY A 530 -6.28 4.30 13.95
N ASP A 531 -5.59 3.41 13.23
CA ASP A 531 -4.62 2.47 13.79
C ASP A 531 -5.18 1.60 14.94
N SER A 532 -6.51 1.40 14.97
CA SER A 532 -7.23 0.65 16.01
C SER A 532 -7.06 1.24 17.43
N PHE A 533 -7.09 2.58 17.55
CA PHE A 533 -7.15 3.30 18.82
C PHE A 533 -8.56 3.86 19.10
N PRO A 534 -9.59 3.01 19.28
CA PRO A 534 -10.99 3.45 19.40
C PRO A 534 -11.24 4.32 20.63
N LEU A 535 -10.35 4.30 21.65
CA LEU A 535 -10.49 5.16 22.81
C LEU A 535 -10.47 6.64 22.44
N LEU A 536 -9.70 7.03 21.44
CA LEU A 536 -9.57 8.44 21.03
C LEU A 536 -10.88 9.03 20.52
N THR A 537 -11.79 8.20 19.99
CA THR A 537 -13.14 8.65 19.57
C THR A 537 -14.01 9.10 20.75
N GLN A 538 -13.66 8.69 21.98
CA GLN A 538 -14.37 9.07 23.20
C GLN A 538 -13.88 10.41 23.78
N GLY A 539 -12.81 10.98 23.20
CA GLY A 539 -12.27 12.28 23.61
C GLY A 539 -13.29 13.40 23.43
N THR A 540 -13.41 14.25 24.44
CA THR A 540 -14.36 15.39 24.45
C THR A 540 -13.65 16.71 24.14
N ASN A 541 -14.41 17.79 23.91
CA ASN A 541 -13.87 19.13 23.64
C ASN A 541 -12.84 19.13 22.49
N ARG A 542 -13.13 18.44 21.41
CA ARG A 542 -12.26 18.38 20.23
C ARG A 542 -12.09 19.76 19.61
N LEU A 543 -10.84 20.14 19.32
CA LEU A 543 -10.45 21.37 18.65
C LEU A 543 -9.47 21.02 17.52
N GLY A 544 -9.80 21.38 16.28
CA GLY A 544 -8.89 21.29 15.13
C GLY A 544 -7.83 22.39 15.17
N GLY A 545 -6.62 22.04 14.81
CA GLY A 545 -5.45 22.92 14.79
C GLY A 545 -4.80 23.00 13.41
N ALA A 546 -3.48 23.21 13.38
CA ALA A 546 -2.65 23.27 12.17
C ALA A 546 -2.56 21.90 11.47
N VAL A 547 -2.11 21.91 10.23
CA VAL A 547 -1.69 20.71 9.53
C VAL A 547 -0.37 20.20 10.13
N ASP A 548 -0.17 18.90 10.23
CA ASP A 548 1.01 18.28 10.87
C ASP A 548 2.33 18.66 10.18
N THR A 549 2.33 18.82 8.85
CA THR A 549 3.48 19.34 8.09
C THR A 549 3.80 20.80 8.40
N ASP A 550 2.80 21.64 8.70
CA ASP A 550 3.02 23.01 9.14
C ASP A 550 3.57 23.05 10.57
N ALA A 551 3.11 22.14 11.43
CA ALA A 551 3.60 22.01 12.80
C ALA A 551 5.10 21.68 12.85
N ILE A 552 5.55 20.71 12.07
CA ILE A 552 6.98 20.35 12.01
C ILE A 552 7.82 21.49 11.44
N GLN A 553 7.33 22.23 10.41
CA GLN A 553 8.02 23.40 9.88
C GLN A 553 8.18 24.50 10.92
N ALA A 554 7.11 24.85 11.64
CA ALA A 554 7.13 25.86 12.69
C ALA A 554 8.11 25.47 13.83
N TYR A 555 8.11 24.20 14.22
CA TYR A 555 9.05 23.66 15.20
C TYR A 555 10.51 23.81 14.74
N PHE A 556 10.82 23.41 13.50
CA PHE A 556 12.16 23.59 12.95
C PHE A 556 12.57 25.05 12.85
N ALA A 557 11.66 25.94 12.50
CA ALA A 557 11.94 27.38 12.41
C ALA A 557 12.37 28.00 13.75
N THR A 558 11.87 27.45 14.87
CA THR A 558 12.11 27.98 16.24
C THR A 558 13.15 27.21 17.03
N HIS A 559 13.36 25.90 16.72
CA HIS A 559 14.22 25.00 17.50
C HIS A 559 15.49 24.55 16.79
N SER A 560 15.71 25.00 15.54
CA SER A 560 16.93 24.64 14.80
C SER A 560 18.22 25.18 15.43
N PRO A 561 19.30 24.40 15.44
CA PRO A 561 19.39 23.04 14.92
C PRO A 561 18.82 21.98 15.89
N VAL A 562 17.97 21.07 15.37
CA VAL A 562 17.33 20.00 16.14
C VAL A 562 18.30 18.82 16.27
N ALA A 563 18.43 18.26 17.46
CA ALA A 563 19.24 17.07 17.72
C ALA A 563 18.34 15.84 17.95
N PRO A 564 18.82 14.62 17.63
CA PRO A 564 18.13 13.41 18.08
C PRO A 564 18.11 13.38 19.62
N GLY A 565 16.93 13.17 20.17
CA GLY A 565 16.73 13.08 21.63
C GLY A 565 17.24 11.76 22.21
N PRO A 566 17.25 11.64 23.55
CA PRO A 566 17.82 10.48 24.25
C PRO A 566 16.89 9.25 24.30
N GLN A 567 15.84 9.12 23.58
CA GLN A 567 14.90 7.97 23.56
C GLN A 567 14.71 7.33 24.95
N ASN A 568 14.21 8.10 25.92
CA ASN A 568 14.03 7.70 27.32
C ASN A 568 12.66 8.07 27.90
N ARG A 569 11.73 8.43 27.03
CA ARG A 569 10.34 8.75 27.41
C ARG A 569 9.52 7.48 27.60
N ILE A 570 9.83 6.45 26.81
CA ILE A 570 9.20 5.13 26.87
C ILE A 570 10.25 4.11 27.29
N THR A 571 9.99 3.39 28.39
CA THR A 571 10.96 2.44 28.94
C THR A 571 10.32 1.08 29.19
N LEU A 572 11.16 0.03 29.23
CA LEU A 572 10.72 -1.28 29.70
C LEU A 572 10.74 -1.31 31.22
N ALA A 573 9.66 -1.78 31.82
CA ALA A 573 9.65 -2.11 33.23
C ALA A 573 10.63 -3.25 33.54
N PRO A 574 11.31 -3.24 34.67
CA PRO A 574 12.29 -4.24 35.06
C PRO A 574 11.69 -5.65 35.28
#